data_21099c403b3b0642f45c2cf12d078980
#
_entry.id   21099c403b3b0642f45c2cf12d078980
#
_cell.length_a   1.000
_cell.length_b   1.000
_cell.length_c   1.000
_cell.angle_alpha   90.00
_cell.angle_beta   90.00
_cell.angle_gamma   90.00
#
_symmetry.space_group_name_H-M   'P 1'
#
loop_
_entity.id
_entity.type
_entity.pdbx_description
1 polymer ?
#
loop_
_entity_poly.entity_id
_entity_poly.type
_entity_poly.pdbx_seq_one_letter_code
_entity_poly.pdbx_strand_id
1 'polypeptide(L)'
;IEQLVNDSTAEVFILSAYLSDSAYALKEKNTWLDHFLPEIDQKHRIFMPCGCDKKQAIQGGIRSNDYLLDDYTANLNAWEPPARGIKLLNGINHTNGSWIKDRIRMNRNPQEFATLIISVMKGKTQIYDDKQELIKRKPERGRSR
;
A
#
# COMPACT_ATOMS: atom_id res chain seq x y z
N ILE A 1 5.41 6.70 6.56
CA ILE A 1 5.04 7.59 5.43
C ILE A 1 5.84 8.89 5.50
N GLU A 2 5.88 9.53 6.67
CA GLU A 2 6.60 10.78 6.81
C GLU A 2 8.02 10.72 6.25
N GLN A 3 8.72 9.65 6.51
CA GLN A 3 10.08 9.49 6.01
C GLN A 3 10.15 9.33 4.50
N LEU A 4 9.16 8.72 3.89
CA LEU A 4 9.09 8.62 2.45
C LEU A 4 8.79 9.97 1.82
N VAL A 5 7.91 10.74 2.45
CA VAL A 5 7.56 12.08 1.96
C VAL A 5 8.77 13.01 2.02
N ASN A 6 9.58 12.86 3.06
CA ASN A 6 10.75 13.72 3.25
C ASN A 6 11.94 13.32 2.36
N ASP A 7 11.89 12.14 1.75
CA ASP A 7 12.94 11.71 0.84
C ASP A 7 12.65 12.27 -0.55
N SER A 8 13.57 13.03 -1.10
CA SER A 8 13.36 13.70 -2.37
C SER A 8 13.39 12.77 -3.58
N THR A 9 13.65 11.48 -3.40
CA THR A 9 13.74 10.55 -4.53
C THR A 9 12.38 10.02 -4.97
N ALA A 10 11.34 10.18 -4.14
CA ALA A 10 10.01 9.67 -4.45
C ALA A 10 8.93 10.71 -4.17
N GLU A 11 7.91 10.69 -5.00
CA GLU A 11 6.71 11.47 -4.77
C GLU A 11 5.66 10.52 -4.20
N VAL A 12 5.10 10.85 -3.05
CA VAL A 12 4.22 9.94 -2.30
C VAL A 12 2.77 10.38 -2.42
N PHE A 13 1.91 9.44 -2.81
CA PHE A 13 0.48 9.66 -2.93
C PHE A 13 -0.27 8.69 -2.04
N ILE A 14 -1.45 9.09 -1.60
CA ILE A 14 -2.43 8.17 -1.02
C ILE A 14 -3.42 7.81 -2.11
N LEU A 15 -3.65 6.52 -2.28
CA LEU A 15 -4.62 6.02 -3.25
C LEU A 15 -5.59 5.11 -2.51
N SER A 16 -6.79 5.59 -2.30
CA SER A 16 -7.74 4.92 -1.41
C SER A 16 -9.13 4.82 -2.03
N ALA A 17 -9.76 3.65 -1.88
CA ALA A 17 -11.11 3.44 -2.32
C ALA A 17 -12.12 3.89 -1.26
N TYR A 18 -13.30 4.29 -1.69
CA TYR A 18 -14.39 4.64 -0.80
C TYR A 18 -15.69 4.00 -1.26
N LEU A 19 -16.62 3.82 -0.33
CA LEU A 19 -17.94 3.30 -0.66
C LEU A 19 -18.74 4.43 -1.31
N SER A 20 -19.15 4.23 -2.55
CA SER A 20 -19.80 5.28 -3.32
C SER A 20 -21.18 5.65 -2.79
N ASP A 21 -21.79 4.77 -2.00
CA ASP A 21 -23.11 5.04 -1.42
C ASP A 21 -23.01 5.77 -0.07
N SER A 22 -21.82 6.08 0.41
CA SER A 22 -21.64 6.83 1.65
C SER A 22 -21.49 8.32 1.36
N ALA A 23 -22.41 9.10 1.87
CA ALA A 23 -22.39 10.55 1.63
C ALA A 23 -21.19 11.25 2.25
N TYR A 24 -20.60 10.67 3.28
CA TYR A 24 -19.53 11.32 4.03
C TYR A 24 -18.18 10.67 3.88
N ALA A 25 -18.07 9.62 3.08
CA ALA A 25 -16.83 8.82 3.00
C ALA A 25 -15.60 9.65 2.62
N LEU A 26 -15.72 10.48 1.61
CA LEU A 26 -14.61 11.30 1.17
C LEU A 26 -14.21 12.34 2.21
N LYS A 27 -15.21 12.96 2.83
CA LYS A 27 -14.94 13.97 3.85
C LYS A 27 -14.24 13.34 5.05
N GLU A 28 -14.70 12.17 5.47
CA GLU A 28 -14.09 11.48 6.60
C GLU A 28 -12.66 11.07 6.32
N LYS A 29 -12.39 10.56 5.11
CA LYS A 29 -11.03 10.20 4.72
C LYS A 29 -10.10 11.41 4.70
N ASN A 30 -10.55 12.53 4.16
CA ASN A 30 -9.76 13.75 4.14
C ASN A 30 -9.51 14.29 5.55
N THR A 31 -10.53 14.26 6.41
CA THR A 31 -10.38 14.70 7.79
C THR A 31 -9.35 13.83 8.52
N TRP A 32 -9.42 12.53 8.32
CA TRP A 32 -8.46 11.60 8.93
C TRP A 32 -7.04 11.89 8.44
N LEU A 33 -6.87 12.11 7.14
CA LEU A 33 -5.56 12.40 6.56
C LEU A 33 -5.03 13.75 7.05
N ASP A 34 -5.89 14.75 7.17
CA ASP A 34 -5.48 16.05 7.68
C ASP A 34 -4.95 15.95 9.11
N HIS A 35 -5.53 15.05 9.89
CA HIS A 35 -5.13 14.86 11.29
C HIS A 35 -3.85 14.03 11.42
N PHE A 36 -3.77 12.92 10.70
CA PHE A 36 -2.69 11.94 10.91
C PHE A 36 -1.56 12.01 9.90
N LEU A 37 -1.81 12.50 8.70
CA LEU A 37 -0.80 12.58 7.64
C LEU A 37 -0.91 13.93 6.92
N PRO A 38 -0.75 15.04 7.66
CA PRO A 38 -0.91 16.36 7.05
C PRO A 38 0.14 16.68 5.99
N GLU A 39 1.25 15.96 5.98
CA GLU A 39 2.28 16.16 4.98
C GLU A 39 1.86 15.67 3.59
N ILE A 40 0.78 14.90 3.50
CA ILE A 40 0.22 14.49 2.20
C ILE A 40 -0.88 15.50 1.86
N ASP A 41 -0.58 16.44 0.99
CA ASP A 41 -1.53 17.49 0.65
C ASP A 41 -2.65 16.98 -0.27
N GLN A 42 -3.63 17.82 -0.56
CA GLN A 42 -4.81 17.44 -1.34
C GLN A 42 -4.44 16.93 -2.73
N LYS A 43 -3.40 17.47 -3.34
CA LYS A 43 -3.00 17.07 -4.68
C LYS A 43 -2.42 15.67 -4.71
N HIS A 44 -1.97 15.18 -3.58
CA HIS A 44 -1.38 13.85 -3.44
C HIS A 44 -2.35 12.83 -2.85
N ARG A 45 -3.65 13.16 -2.80
CA ARG A 45 -4.69 12.26 -2.32
C ARG A 45 -5.61 11.89 -3.47
N ILE A 46 -5.61 10.63 -3.84
CA ILE A 46 -6.43 10.13 -4.95
C ILE A 46 -7.46 9.18 -4.36
N PHE A 47 -8.74 9.49 -4.59
CA PHE A 47 -9.83 8.66 -4.10
C PHE A 47 -10.61 8.10 -5.29
N MET A 48 -11.09 6.88 -5.15
CA MET A 48 -11.82 6.20 -6.19
C MET A 48 -12.94 5.37 -5.59
N PRO A 49 -14.03 5.13 -6.31
CA PRO A 49 -15.08 4.25 -5.80
C PRO A 49 -14.55 2.82 -5.65
N CYS A 50 -15.06 2.10 -4.65
CA CYS A 50 -14.75 0.69 -4.50
C CYS A 50 -15.18 -0.09 -5.75
N GLY A 51 -14.39 -1.07 -6.11
CA GLY A 51 -14.68 -1.90 -7.28
C GLY A 51 -13.95 -1.47 -8.55
N CYS A 52 -13.31 -0.30 -8.54
CA CYS A 52 -12.50 0.14 -9.68
C CYS A 52 -11.06 -0.28 -9.50
N ASP A 53 -10.38 -0.53 -10.59
CA ASP A 53 -8.94 -0.81 -10.53
C ASP A 53 -8.19 0.46 -10.15
N LYS A 54 -7.25 0.33 -9.24
CA LYS A 54 -6.49 1.48 -8.76
C LYS A 54 -5.75 2.21 -9.87
N LYS A 55 -5.27 1.49 -10.87
CA LYS A 55 -4.55 2.15 -11.96
C LYS A 55 -5.43 3.07 -12.79
N GLN A 56 -6.73 2.86 -12.79
CA GLN A 56 -7.66 3.71 -13.53
C GLN A 56 -7.81 5.10 -12.91
N ALA A 57 -7.46 5.23 -11.63
CA ALA A 57 -7.54 6.52 -10.94
C ALA A 57 -6.32 7.40 -11.22
N ILE A 58 -5.30 6.89 -11.86
CA ILE A 58 -4.07 7.63 -12.12
C ILE A 58 -4.20 8.37 -13.44
N GLN A 59 -4.28 9.68 -13.35
CA GLN A 59 -4.39 10.52 -14.53
C GLN A 59 -3.16 10.37 -15.40
N GLY A 60 -3.35 10.11 -16.67
CA GLY A 60 -2.23 9.89 -17.60
C GLY A 60 -1.69 8.47 -17.59
N GLY A 61 -2.25 7.59 -16.76
CA GLY A 61 -1.83 6.19 -16.68
C GLY A 61 -0.62 5.97 -15.78
N ILE A 62 -0.39 4.70 -15.45
CA ILE A 62 0.75 4.31 -14.62
C ILE A 62 1.96 4.03 -15.50
N ARG A 63 3.16 4.20 -14.92
CA ARG A 63 4.43 4.05 -15.63
C ARG A 63 5.31 3.02 -14.92
N SER A 64 6.39 2.63 -15.60
CA SER A 64 7.26 1.57 -15.07
C SER A 64 7.97 1.93 -13.77
N ASN A 65 8.11 3.21 -13.47
CA ASN A 65 8.73 3.66 -12.21
C ASN A 65 7.71 4.02 -11.14
N ASP A 66 6.45 3.72 -11.35
CA ASP A 66 5.42 3.91 -10.33
C ASP A 66 5.32 2.63 -9.49
N TYR A 67 5.19 2.80 -8.17
CA TYR A 67 5.11 1.69 -7.24
C TYR A 67 3.84 1.78 -6.41
N LEU A 68 3.16 0.66 -6.25
CA LEU A 68 2.01 0.57 -5.35
C LEU A 68 2.39 -0.29 -4.15
N LEU A 69 2.31 0.29 -2.96
CA LEU A 69 2.43 -0.46 -1.72
C LEU A 69 1.02 -0.76 -1.24
N ASP A 70 0.65 -2.02 -1.21
CA ASP A 70 -0.73 -2.42 -0.90
C ASP A 70 -0.73 -3.77 -0.18
N ASP A 71 -1.69 -3.97 0.69
CA ASP A 71 -1.83 -5.22 1.42
C ASP A 71 -2.74 -6.22 0.70
N TYR A 72 -3.40 -5.81 -0.37
CA TYR A 72 -4.36 -6.66 -1.06
C TYR A 72 -3.79 -7.13 -2.40
N THR A 73 -3.58 -8.43 -2.52
CA THR A 73 -2.93 -9.02 -3.69
C THR A 73 -3.64 -8.71 -5.00
N ALA A 74 -4.98 -8.70 -5.00
CA ALA A 74 -5.73 -8.41 -6.22
C ALA A 74 -5.42 -7.00 -6.76
N ASN A 75 -5.22 -6.02 -5.88
CA ASN A 75 -4.86 -4.68 -6.30
C ASN A 75 -3.47 -4.65 -6.95
N LEU A 76 -2.54 -5.41 -6.39
CA LEU A 76 -1.19 -5.49 -6.94
C LEU A 76 -1.16 -6.18 -8.29
N ASN A 77 -1.93 -7.26 -8.44
CA ASN A 77 -2.01 -7.96 -9.72
C ASN A 77 -2.63 -7.09 -10.81
N ALA A 78 -3.61 -6.28 -10.47
CA ALA A 78 -4.21 -5.36 -11.41
C ALA A 78 -3.30 -4.16 -11.73
N TRP A 79 -2.38 -3.83 -10.84
CA TRP A 79 -1.44 -2.73 -11.01
C TRP A 79 -0.32 -3.08 -12.00
N GLU A 80 0.19 -4.27 -11.96
CA GLU A 80 1.29 -4.70 -12.83
C GLU A 80 0.77 -5.32 -14.11
N PRO A 81 1.48 -5.19 -15.24
CA PRO A 81 2.48 -4.17 -15.56
C PRO A 81 1.84 -2.86 -16.02
N PRO A 82 2.57 -1.83 -16.36
CA PRO A 82 4.02 -1.68 -16.41
C PRO A 82 4.63 -1.24 -15.07
N ALA A 83 3.79 -0.77 -14.16
CA ALA A 83 4.23 -0.37 -12.82
C ALA A 83 4.48 -1.59 -11.96
N ARG A 84 5.07 -1.39 -10.79
CA ARG A 84 5.42 -2.47 -9.89
C ARG A 84 4.67 -2.38 -8.58
N GLY A 85 4.45 -3.53 -7.96
CA GLY A 85 3.80 -3.60 -6.67
C GLY A 85 4.70 -4.13 -5.58
N ILE A 86 4.47 -3.68 -4.35
CA ILE A 86 5.12 -4.21 -3.16
C ILE A 86 4.00 -4.63 -2.22
N LYS A 87 3.99 -5.91 -1.86
CA LYS A 87 2.97 -6.45 -0.94
C LYS A 87 3.30 -6.07 0.49
N LEU A 88 2.34 -5.47 1.17
CA LEU A 88 2.47 -5.16 2.58
C LEU A 88 1.90 -6.33 3.38
N LEU A 89 2.75 -6.99 4.14
CA LEU A 89 2.32 -8.12 4.98
C LEU A 89 1.87 -7.57 6.34
N ASN A 90 0.58 -7.40 6.47
CA ASN A 90 -0.02 -6.82 7.68
C ASN A 90 -0.71 -7.86 8.56
N GLY A 91 -0.70 -9.12 8.14
CA GLY A 91 -1.31 -10.18 8.90
C GLY A 91 -2.79 -10.37 8.65
N ILE A 92 -3.39 -9.52 7.85
CA ILE A 92 -4.80 -9.61 7.54
C ILE A 92 -4.99 -10.19 6.15
N ASN A 93 -4.32 -9.60 5.18
CA ASN A 93 -4.38 -10.04 3.79
C ASN A 93 -3.09 -10.75 3.41
N HIS A 94 -3.16 -12.06 3.24
CA HIS A 94 -2.01 -12.87 2.90
C HIS A 94 -1.89 -13.05 1.40
N THR A 95 -0.73 -13.49 0.94
CA THR A 95 -0.55 -13.79 -0.48
C THR A 95 -1.12 -15.15 -0.83
N ASN A 96 -1.16 -16.06 0.12
CA ASN A 96 -1.53 -17.47 -0.08
C ASN A 96 -0.72 -18.10 -1.22
N GLY A 97 0.54 -17.66 -1.35
CA GLY A 97 1.41 -18.17 -2.39
C GLY A 97 1.20 -17.53 -3.77
N SER A 98 0.26 -16.61 -3.91
CA SER A 98 -0.05 -16.02 -5.20
C SER A 98 0.81 -14.82 -5.56
N TRP A 99 1.41 -14.15 -4.58
CA TRP A 99 2.30 -13.02 -4.83
C TRP A 99 3.73 -13.41 -4.47
N ILE A 100 4.57 -13.58 -5.48
CA ILE A 100 5.93 -14.07 -5.30
C ILE A 100 6.99 -13.00 -5.56
N LYS A 101 6.59 -11.74 -5.61
CA LYS A 101 7.49 -10.62 -5.85
C LYS A 101 7.76 -9.91 -4.53
N ASP A 102 8.16 -8.65 -4.59
CA ASP A 102 8.53 -7.90 -3.39
C ASP A 102 7.40 -7.87 -2.35
N ARG A 103 7.73 -8.19 -1.13
CA ARG A 103 6.81 -8.15 -0.01
C ARG A 103 7.56 -7.81 1.27
N ILE A 104 6.97 -6.98 2.09
CA ILE A 104 7.62 -6.44 3.27
C ILE A 104 6.69 -6.48 4.46
N ARG A 105 7.25 -6.82 5.62
CA ARG A 105 6.48 -6.90 6.86
C ARG A 105 6.16 -5.52 7.39
N MET A 106 4.95 -5.35 7.86
CA MET A 106 4.49 -4.10 8.41
C MET A 106 5.12 -3.76 9.77
N ASN A 107 5.58 -4.76 10.50
CA ASN A 107 6.10 -4.56 11.86
C ASN A 107 7.56 -4.12 11.92
N ARG A 108 8.14 -3.67 10.83
CA ARG A 108 9.48 -3.15 10.83
C ARG A 108 9.52 -1.75 11.45
N ASN A 109 10.69 -1.36 11.90
CA ASN A 109 10.96 0.01 12.32
C ASN A 109 10.63 0.95 11.14
N PRO A 110 9.95 2.07 11.36
CA PRO A 110 9.53 2.94 10.26
C PRO A 110 10.66 3.43 9.38
N GLN A 111 11.82 3.70 9.95
CA GLN A 111 12.96 4.18 9.18
C GLN A 111 13.54 3.06 8.33
N GLU A 112 13.64 1.86 8.87
CA GLU A 112 14.07 0.70 8.12
C GLU A 112 13.10 0.38 7.00
N PHE A 113 11.79 0.46 7.28
CA PHE A 113 10.74 0.22 6.31
C PHE A 113 10.88 1.18 5.12
N ALA A 114 11.02 2.47 5.39
CA ALA A 114 11.17 3.48 4.36
C ALA A 114 12.45 3.27 3.54
N THR A 115 13.55 2.93 4.19
CA THR A 115 14.82 2.69 3.53
C THR A 115 14.73 1.51 2.56
N LEU A 116 14.05 0.44 2.97
CA LEU A 116 13.89 -0.74 2.12
C LEU A 116 13.02 -0.42 0.89
N ILE A 117 11.94 0.32 1.08
CA ILE A 117 11.07 0.71 -0.03
C ILE A 117 11.87 1.54 -1.04
N ILE A 118 12.62 2.53 -0.57
CA ILE A 118 13.43 3.36 -1.44
C ILE A 118 14.47 2.52 -2.19
N SER A 119 15.09 1.56 -1.52
CA SER A 119 16.06 0.68 -2.17
C SER A 119 15.44 -0.16 -3.28
N VAL A 120 14.23 -0.66 -3.06
CA VAL A 120 13.49 -1.39 -4.09
C VAL A 120 13.22 -0.49 -5.29
N MET A 121 12.77 0.74 -5.03
CA MET A 121 12.47 1.70 -6.09
C MET A 121 13.70 2.07 -6.90
N LYS A 122 14.87 2.04 -6.28
CA LYS A 122 16.14 2.27 -6.96
C LYS A 122 16.71 1.01 -7.62
N GLY A 123 15.98 -0.08 -7.55
CA GLY A 123 16.42 -1.34 -8.15
C GLY A 123 17.57 -2.03 -7.42
N LYS A 124 17.81 -1.64 -6.17
CA LYS A 124 18.98 -2.15 -5.44
C LYS A 124 18.68 -3.33 -4.53
N THR A 125 17.43 -3.55 -4.21
CA THR A 125 17.03 -4.55 -3.22
C THR A 125 15.75 -5.25 -3.63
N GLN A 126 15.66 -6.52 -3.31
CA GLN A 126 14.41 -7.27 -3.41
C GLN A 126 14.06 -7.73 -2.00
N ILE A 127 12.80 -7.65 -1.65
CA ILE A 127 12.35 -7.97 -0.30
C ILE A 127 11.36 -9.13 -0.36
N TYR A 128 11.70 -10.23 0.31
CA TYR A 128 10.84 -11.41 0.32
C TYR A 128 10.67 -11.90 1.75
N ASP A 129 9.74 -11.32 2.46
CA ASP A 129 9.51 -11.67 3.87
C ASP A 129 8.50 -12.81 4.03
N ASP A 130 8.70 -13.90 3.32
CA ASP A 130 7.78 -15.03 3.34
C ASP A 130 7.49 -15.59 4.70
N LYS A 131 8.50 -15.69 5.52
CA LYS A 131 8.32 -16.32 6.82
C LYS A 131 7.36 -15.57 7.72
N GLN A 132 7.29 -14.28 7.56
CA GLN A 132 6.40 -13.49 8.38
C GLN A 132 4.94 -13.71 8.02
N GLU A 133 4.66 -13.92 6.77
CA GLU A 133 3.31 -14.23 6.37
C GLU A 133 2.87 -15.56 6.97
N LEU A 134 3.75 -16.53 7.00
CA LEU A 134 3.42 -17.84 7.54
C LEU A 134 3.26 -17.83 9.04
N ILE A 135 3.97 -16.97 9.72
CA ILE A 135 3.90 -16.90 11.16
C ILE A 135 2.67 -16.21 11.66
N LYS A 136 1.98 -15.49 10.80
CA LYS A 136 0.83 -14.80 11.21
C LYS A 136 -0.11 -15.74 11.77
N ARG A 137 -0.51 -15.57 13.03
CA ARG A 137 -1.30 -16.45 13.66
C ARG A 137 -2.63 -16.45 13.23
N LYS A 138 -3.24 -17.54 13.27
CA LYS A 138 -4.64 -17.62 13.13
C LYS A 138 -5.27 -17.05 14.31
N PRO A 139 -6.40 -16.55 14.19
CA PRO A 139 -7.18 -16.05 15.29
C PRO A 139 -7.40 -17.24 16.19
N GLU A 140 -7.39 -16.98 17.46
CA GLU A 140 -7.59 -18.01 18.35
C GLU A 140 -9.00 -18.35 18.36
N ARG A 141 -9.36 -19.39 17.78
CA ARG A 141 -10.69 -19.68 17.66
C ARG A 141 -11.27 -20.24 18.82
N GLY A 142 -10.63 -20.82 19.63
CA GLY A 142 -11.23 -21.43 20.79
C GLY A 142 -11.88 -20.47 21.66
N ARG A 143 -11.56 -19.24 21.63
CA ARG A 143 -12.15 -18.35 22.49
C ARG A 143 -13.38 -17.90 22.04
N SER A 144 -13.70 -18.06 20.86
CA SER A 144 -14.91 -17.49 20.40
C SER A 144 -16.11 -18.27 20.78
N ARG A 145 -15.96 -19.26 21.55
CA ARG A 145 -17.16 -20.00 21.88
C ARG A 145 -17.56 -19.88 23.24
#